data_a65e88532599a7f66cafbf02b348e518
#
_entry.id   a65e88532599a7f66cafbf02b348e518
#
_cell.length_a   1.000
_cell.length_b   1.000
_cell.length_c   1.000
_cell.angle_alpha   90.00
_cell.angle_beta   90.00
_cell.angle_gamma   90.00
#
_symmetry.space_group_name_H-M   'P 1'
#
loop_
_entity.id
_entity.type
_entity.pdbx_description
1 polymer ?
#
loop_
_entity_poly.entity_id
_entity_poly.type
_entity_poly.pdbx_seq_one_letter_code
_entity_poly.pdbx_strand_id
1 'polypeptide(L)'
;MQKIVKTIIFLIFLFILSVFFIGLNRDTNYNTANQVNKEVPDFKVSYFNKENFFTKNDLRKNNFTLINFWASWCAPCRIEHPLLVRLSEENNMKIVGVNFKDKKEQANKFLDELGNPYDVSTKDTYGKQSVLFGIYGIPESILINKELIVIKKFVGPLSVNDLNYIKETIK
;
A
#
# COMPACT_ATOMS: atom_id res chain seq x y z
N MET A 1 -25.52 30.23 -40.16
CA MET A 1 -24.35 29.43 -39.74
C MET A 1 -23.87 29.78 -38.35
N GLN A 2 -23.54 31.01 -37.97
CA GLN A 2 -23.01 31.38 -36.66
C GLN A 2 -23.92 31.00 -35.45
N LYS A 3 -25.25 31.09 -35.57
CA LYS A 3 -26.17 30.68 -34.50
C LYS A 3 -26.13 29.18 -34.24
N ILE A 4 -26.08 28.37 -35.30
CA ILE A 4 -26.02 26.92 -35.21
C ILE A 4 -24.71 26.48 -34.53
N VAL A 5 -23.58 27.11 -34.90
CA VAL A 5 -22.26 26.81 -34.29
C VAL A 5 -22.25 27.14 -32.79
N LYS A 6 -22.81 28.30 -32.40
CA LYS A 6 -22.92 28.67 -30.99
C LYS A 6 -23.79 27.69 -30.18
N THR A 7 -24.92 27.23 -30.77
CA THR A 7 -25.78 26.25 -30.13
C THR A 7 -25.05 24.89 -29.96
N ILE A 8 -24.31 24.45 -30.94
CA ILE A 8 -23.52 23.20 -30.87
C ILE A 8 -22.47 23.31 -29.77
N ILE A 9 -21.72 24.42 -29.72
CA ILE A 9 -20.70 24.65 -28.67
C ILE A 9 -21.35 24.63 -27.29
N PHE A 10 -22.49 25.26 -27.11
CA PHE A 10 -23.21 25.29 -25.85
C PHE A 10 -23.69 23.87 -25.42
N LEU A 11 -24.19 23.07 -26.34
CA LEU A 11 -24.59 21.69 -26.06
C LEU A 11 -23.41 20.80 -25.69
N ILE A 12 -22.27 20.96 -26.37
CA ILE A 12 -21.03 20.24 -26.03
C ILE A 12 -20.55 20.64 -24.62
N PHE A 13 -20.61 21.93 -24.29
CA PHE A 13 -20.24 22.40 -22.94
C PHE A 13 -21.13 21.81 -21.85
N LEU A 14 -22.45 21.81 -22.07
CA LEU A 14 -23.40 21.16 -21.12
C LEU A 14 -23.15 19.64 -21.00
N PHE A 15 -22.84 18.98 -22.09
CA PHE A 15 -22.50 17.56 -22.07
C PHE A 15 -21.24 17.29 -21.24
N ILE A 16 -20.18 18.07 -21.44
CA ILE A 16 -18.93 17.96 -20.64
C ILE A 16 -19.21 18.22 -19.16
N LEU A 17 -19.97 19.25 -18.81
CA LEU A 17 -20.37 19.51 -17.43
C LEU A 17 -21.17 18.38 -16.82
N SER A 18 -22.10 17.77 -17.58
CA SER A 18 -22.88 16.62 -17.13
C SER A 18 -22.00 15.41 -16.84
N VAL A 19 -21.08 15.08 -17.75
CA VAL A 19 -20.14 13.97 -17.55
C VAL A 19 -19.24 14.22 -16.33
N PHE A 20 -18.78 15.45 -16.15
CA PHE A 20 -17.95 15.83 -15.01
C PHE A 20 -18.74 15.72 -13.69
N PHE A 21 -19.99 16.21 -13.67
CA PHE A 21 -20.86 16.13 -12.50
C PHE A 21 -21.22 14.68 -12.11
N ILE A 22 -21.51 13.83 -13.10
CA ILE A 22 -21.76 12.40 -12.90
C ILE A 22 -20.48 11.72 -12.38
N GLY A 23 -19.30 12.10 -12.93
CA GLY A 23 -18.01 11.57 -12.51
C GLY A 23 -17.66 11.91 -11.06
N LEU A 24 -17.93 13.16 -10.64
CA LEU A 24 -17.69 13.60 -9.26
C LEU A 24 -18.65 12.97 -8.24
N ASN A 25 -19.89 12.69 -8.64
CA ASN A 25 -20.87 12.03 -7.76
C ASN A 25 -20.77 10.50 -7.78
N ARG A 26 -19.82 9.93 -8.51
CA ARG A 26 -19.58 8.50 -8.49
C ARG A 26 -18.94 8.13 -7.17
N ASP A 27 -19.64 7.33 -6.40
CA ASP A 27 -19.13 6.78 -5.14
C ASP A 27 -17.94 5.87 -5.46
N THR A 28 -16.73 6.39 -5.24
CA THR A 28 -15.47 5.66 -5.37
C THR A 28 -15.16 4.91 -4.09
N ASN A 29 -16.18 4.31 -3.45
CA ASN A 29 -16.00 3.43 -2.31
C ASN A 29 -15.15 2.24 -2.74
N TYR A 30 -13.85 2.42 -2.57
CA TYR A 30 -12.85 1.41 -2.81
C TYR A 30 -13.06 0.27 -1.80
N ASN A 31 -13.67 -0.83 -2.28
CA ASN A 31 -13.95 -1.97 -1.42
C ASN A 31 -12.66 -2.75 -1.14
N THR A 32 -11.94 -2.32 -0.10
CA THR A 32 -10.72 -2.97 0.40
C THR A 32 -11.02 -4.32 1.07
N ALA A 33 -12.29 -4.59 1.41
CA ALA A 33 -12.74 -5.81 2.06
C ALA A 33 -12.58 -7.05 1.18
N ASN A 34 -12.45 -6.89 -0.14
CA ASN A 34 -12.32 -8.01 -1.07
C ASN A 34 -11.07 -8.88 -0.87
N GLN A 35 -10.10 -8.47 -0.06
CA GLN A 35 -8.88 -9.25 0.22
C GLN A 35 -8.86 -9.84 1.63
N VAL A 36 -9.64 -9.30 2.56
CA VAL A 36 -9.73 -9.83 3.92
C VAL A 36 -10.34 -11.24 3.88
N ASN A 37 -9.82 -12.15 4.69
CA ASN A 37 -10.14 -13.58 4.72
C ASN A 37 -9.77 -14.37 3.45
N LYS A 38 -8.97 -13.76 2.54
CA LYS A 38 -8.40 -14.48 1.38
C LYS A 38 -6.92 -14.76 1.59
N GLU A 39 -6.46 -15.78 0.91
CA GLU A 39 -5.03 -16.10 0.86
C GLU A 39 -4.27 -15.03 0.07
N VAL A 40 -3.06 -14.71 0.55
CA VAL A 40 -2.13 -13.81 -0.15
C VAL A 40 -1.86 -14.33 -1.56
N PRO A 41 -1.88 -13.46 -2.58
CA PRO A 41 -1.58 -13.85 -3.96
C PRO A 41 -0.15 -14.38 -4.09
N ASP A 42 0.12 -15.13 -5.13
CA ASP A 42 1.50 -15.48 -5.50
C ASP A 42 2.22 -14.23 -6.00
N PHE A 43 3.36 -13.93 -5.38
CA PHE A 43 4.15 -12.75 -5.70
C PHE A 43 5.65 -13.04 -5.68
N LYS A 44 6.41 -12.16 -6.30
CA LYS A 44 7.86 -12.21 -6.37
C LYS A 44 8.44 -10.81 -6.39
N VAL A 45 8.97 -10.34 -5.24
CA VAL A 45 9.59 -9.02 -5.12
C VAL A 45 11.10 -9.14 -4.90
N SER A 46 11.90 -8.26 -5.50
CA SER A 46 13.34 -8.27 -5.33
C SER A 46 13.72 -7.76 -3.95
N TYR A 47 14.70 -8.39 -3.30
CA TYR A 47 15.32 -7.78 -2.11
C TYR A 47 16.05 -6.48 -2.47
N PHE A 48 16.18 -5.57 -1.50
CA PHE A 48 16.93 -4.33 -1.68
C PHE A 48 18.42 -4.57 -1.93
N ASN A 49 19.02 -5.49 -1.19
CA ASN A 49 20.47 -5.66 -1.09
C ASN A 49 20.96 -7.06 -1.52
N LYS A 50 20.10 -7.88 -2.15
CA LYS A 50 20.45 -9.24 -2.60
C LYS A 50 19.89 -9.47 -4.00
N GLU A 51 20.56 -10.29 -4.79
CA GLU A 51 20.08 -10.70 -6.13
C GLU A 51 19.00 -11.80 -6.07
N ASN A 52 18.32 -11.94 -4.93
CA ASN A 52 17.28 -12.92 -4.68
C ASN A 52 15.91 -12.27 -4.61
N PHE A 53 14.89 -13.10 -4.57
CA PHE A 53 13.50 -12.67 -4.48
C PHE A 53 12.88 -13.14 -3.16
N PHE A 54 12.07 -12.26 -2.58
CA PHE A 54 11.17 -12.57 -1.49
C PHE A 54 9.83 -13.01 -2.10
N THR A 55 9.31 -14.11 -1.61
CA THR A 55 8.14 -14.79 -2.17
C THR A 55 7.12 -15.14 -1.08
N LYS A 56 5.94 -15.60 -1.50
CA LYS A 56 4.90 -16.10 -0.61
C LYS A 56 5.40 -17.19 0.37
N ASN A 57 6.31 -18.05 -0.06
CA ASN A 57 6.84 -19.12 0.80
C ASN A 57 7.67 -18.58 1.97
N ASP A 58 8.28 -17.40 1.82
CA ASP A 58 9.07 -16.78 2.89
C ASP A 58 8.20 -16.26 4.02
N LEU A 59 6.95 -15.91 3.74
CA LEU A 59 5.97 -15.46 4.73
C LEU A 59 5.58 -16.56 5.72
N ARG A 60 5.56 -17.83 5.30
CA ARG A 60 5.15 -18.98 6.13
C ARG A 60 6.04 -19.22 7.35
N LYS A 61 7.21 -18.59 7.40
CA LYS A 61 8.17 -18.72 8.49
C LYS A 61 7.79 -17.93 9.75
N ASN A 62 6.80 -17.05 9.64
CA ASN A 62 6.41 -16.12 10.70
C ASN A 62 4.98 -16.38 11.16
N ASN A 63 4.70 -16.17 12.44
CA ASN A 63 3.34 -16.28 12.98
C ASN A 63 2.44 -15.19 12.38
N PHE A 64 2.93 -13.96 12.37
CA PHE A 64 2.27 -12.83 11.74
C PHE A 64 3.27 -12.05 10.86
N THR A 65 2.78 -11.47 9.78
CA THR A 65 3.57 -10.55 8.96
C THR A 65 2.73 -9.31 8.62
N LEU A 66 3.31 -8.15 8.84
CA LEU A 66 2.78 -6.89 8.32
C LEU A 66 3.55 -6.54 7.04
N ILE A 67 2.87 -6.55 5.90
CA ILE A 67 3.45 -6.09 4.63
C ILE A 67 3.06 -4.62 4.46
N ASN A 68 4.04 -3.72 4.49
CA ASN A 68 3.83 -2.29 4.31
C ASN A 68 4.36 -1.84 2.94
N PHE A 69 3.50 -1.14 2.18
CA PHE A 69 3.82 -0.58 0.86
C PHE A 69 4.11 0.91 1.02
N TRP A 70 5.33 1.32 0.69
CA TRP A 70 5.84 2.65 0.98
C TRP A 70 6.78 3.20 -0.10
N ALA A 71 7.09 4.50 -0.04
CA ALA A 71 8.16 5.09 -0.84
C ALA A 71 8.77 6.30 -0.13
N SER A 72 9.99 6.67 -0.47
CA SER A 72 10.68 7.83 0.09
C SER A 72 10.02 9.17 -0.27
N TRP A 73 9.41 9.25 -1.44
CA TRP A 73 8.68 10.43 -1.94
C TRP A 73 7.26 10.58 -1.38
N CYS A 74 6.79 9.61 -0.58
CA CYS A 74 5.44 9.56 -0.03
C CYS A 74 5.38 10.30 1.32
N ALA A 75 4.82 11.48 1.38
CA ALA A 75 4.70 12.26 2.61
C ALA A 75 3.87 11.56 3.71
N PRO A 76 2.70 10.94 3.42
CA PRO A 76 1.96 10.17 4.43
C PRO A 76 2.73 8.97 4.97
N CYS A 77 3.61 8.33 4.17
CA CYS A 77 4.46 7.23 4.63
C CYS A 77 5.44 7.71 5.72
N ARG A 78 5.94 8.94 5.61
CA ARG A 78 6.80 9.56 6.63
C ARG A 78 6.04 9.82 7.93
N ILE A 79 4.73 10.10 7.86
CA ILE A 79 3.88 10.33 9.04
C ILE A 79 3.68 9.03 9.83
N GLU A 80 3.43 7.90 9.16
CA GLU A 80 3.21 6.60 9.84
C GLU A 80 4.51 5.95 10.33
N HIS A 81 5.66 6.31 9.75
CA HIS A 81 6.93 5.63 9.97
C HIS A 81 7.32 5.43 11.45
N PRO A 82 7.14 6.41 12.37
CA PRO A 82 7.39 6.21 13.79
C PRO A 82 6.53 5.10 14.43
N LEU A 83 5.33 4.85 13.91
CA LEU A 83 4.47 3.76 14.39
C LEU A 83 4.99 2.39 13.91
N LEU A 84 5.52 2.32 12.68
CA LEU A 84 6.18 1.12 12.17
C LEU A 84 7.45 0.79 12.98
N VAL A 85 8.25 1.80 13.34
CA VAL A 85 9.41 1.61 14.23
C VAL A 85 8.98 1.04 15.58
N ARG A 86 7.91 1.55 16.18
CA ARG A 86 7.35 0.98 17.43
C ARG A 86 6.80 -0.43 17.27
N LEU A 87 6.26 -0.78 16.11
CA LEU A 87 5.78 -2.14 15.80
C LEU A 87 6.92 -3.11 15.56
N SER A 88 8.08 -2.67 15.07
CA SER A 88 9.24 -3.54 14.84
C SER A 88 9.86 -4.11 16.13
N GLU A 89 9.48 -3.56 17.29
CA GLU A 89 9.88 -4.08 18.60
C GLU A 89 9.09 -5.32 19.05
N GLU A 90 7.98 -5.65 18.34
CA GLU A 90 7.14 -6.80 18.67
C GLU A 90 7.75 -8.12 18.15
N ASN A 91 7.96 -9.08 19.06
CA ASN A 91 8.67 -10.32 18.73
C ASN A 91 7.84 -11.34 17.93
N ASN A 92 6.49 -11.25 18.00
CA ASN A 92 5.59 -12.24 17.38
C ASN A 92 5.19 -11.91 15.93
N MET A 93 5.73 -10.83 15.38
CA MET A 93 5.43 -10.34 14.04
C MET A 93 6.71 -9.96 13.31
N LYS A 94 6.69 -10.10 11.99
CA LYS A 94 7.71 -9.56 11.10
C LYS A 94 7.13 -8.46 10.21
N ILE A 95 7.92 -7.43 9.95
CA ILE A 95 7.52 -6.34 9.05
C ILE A 95 8.31 -6.46 7.75
N VAL A 96 7.56 -6.57 6.64
CA VAL A 96 8.11 -6.60 5.28
C VAL A 96 7.80 -5.26 4.60
N GLY A 97 8.83 -4.50 4.28
CA GLY A 97 8.70 -3.27 3.51
C GLY A 97 8.78 -3.54 2.01
N VAL A 98 7.73 -3.18 1.27
CA VAL A 98 7.72 -3.20 -0.20
C VAL A 98 7.83 -1.77 -0.70
N ASN A 99 9.03 -1.39 -1.12
CA ASN A 99 9.29 -0.06 -1.64
C ASN A 99 8.75 0.07 -3.08
N PHE A 100 7.81 0.99 -3.27
CA PHE A 100 6.98 1.11 -4.46
C PHE A 100 7.50 2.22 -5.39
N LYS A 101 7.91 1.86 -6.61
CA LYS A 101 8.30 2.81 -7.68
C LYS A 101 9.24 3.92 -7.18
N ASP A 102 10.29 3.54 -6.50
CA ASP A 102 11.21 4.46 -5.85
C ASP A 102 12.65 4.24 -6.31
N LYS A 103 13.52 5.22 -6.06
CA LYS A 103 14.96 5.12 -6.29
C LYS A 103 15.63 4.56 -5.04
N LYS A 104 16.49 3.57 -5.22
CA LYS A 104 17.17 2.88 -4.12
C LYS A 104 17.91 3.84 -3.19
N GLU A 105 18.59 4.83 -3.75
CA GLU A 105 19.38 5.83 -3.01
C GLU A 105 18.47 6.68 -2.10
N GLN A 106 17.30 7.09 -2.62
CA GLN A 106 16.33 7.89 -1.86
C GLN A 106 15.66 7.06 -0.76
N ALA A 107 15.33 5.81 -1.08
CA ALA A 107 14.76 4.88 -0.12
C ALA A 107 15.74 4.57 1.02
N ASN A 108 17.03 4.33 0.73
CA ASN A 108 18.06 4.14 1.76
C ASN A 108 18.19 5.39 2.64
N LYS A 109 18.30 6.57 2.02
CA LYS A 109 18.37 7.84 2.77
C LYS A 109 17.19 8.02 3.72
N PHE A 110 15.98 7.69 3.27
CA PHE A 110 14.77 7.74 4.10
C PHE A 110 14.89 6.81 5.33
N LEU A 111 15.35 5.56 5.14
CA LEU A 111 15.51 4.59 6.22
C LEU A 111 16.68 4.96 7.15
N ASP A 112 17.76 5.53 6.63
CA ASP A 112 18.89 6.00 7.42
C ASP A 112 18.51 7.20 8.31
N GLU A 113 17.66 8.10 7.82
CA GLU A 113 17.18 9.28 8.56
C GLU A 113 16.14 8.92 9.64
N LEU A 114 15.23 7.99 9.38
CA LEU A 114 14.06 7.72 10.24
C LEU A 114 14.13 6.39 10.99
N GLY A 115 15.17 5.60 10.77
CA GLY A 115 15.29 4.22 11.24
C GLY A 115 14.67 3.23 10.26
N ASN A 116 15.12 1.97 10.32
CA ASN A 116 14.60 0.91 9.47
C ASN A 116 13.73 -0.06 10.27
N PRO A 117 12.37 -0.01 10.13
CA PRO A 117 11.45 -0.88 10.85
C PRO A 117 11.31 -2.26 10.21
N TYR A 118 11.91 -2.49 9.03
CA TYR A 118 11.65 -3.67 8.21
C TYR A 118 12.64 -4.79 8.50
N ASP A 119 12.15 -5.96 8.92
CA ASP A 119 12.94 -7.21 8.95
C ASP A 119 13.39 -7.62 7.55
N VAL A 120 12.56 -7.32 6.55
CA VAL A 120 12.83 -7.57 5.14
C VAL A 120 12.48 -6.33 4.33
N SER A 121 13.49 -5.75 3.68
CA SER A 121 13.30 -4.65 2.74
C SER A 121 13.33 -5.18 1.31
N THR A 122 12.27 -4.91 0.56
CA THR A 122 12.08 -5.33 -0.84
C THR A 122 11.71 -4.14 -1.71
N LYS A 123 11.81 -4.31 -3.03
CA LYS A 123 11.46 -3.27 -4.01
C LYS A 123 10.54 -3.80 -5.10
N ASP A 124 9.53 -3.03 -5.44
CA ASP A 124 8.65 -3.21 -6.59
C ASP A 124 8.81 -2.03 -7.55
N THR A 125 9.88 -2.07 -8.34
CA THR A 125 10.32 -0.97 -9.23
C THR A 125 9.21 -0.53 -10.21
N TYR A 126 8.37 -1.46 -10.64
CA TYR A 126 7.31 -1.18 -11.62
C TYR A 126 5.91 -1.13 -11.00
N GLY A 127 5.77 -1.46 -9.72
CA GLY A 127 4.48 -1.51 -9.02
C GLY A 127 3.60 -2.70 -9.39
N LYS A 128 4.13 -3.66 -10.15
CA LYS A 128 3.36 -4.81 -10.65
C LYS A 128 2.95 -5.76 -9.53
N GLN A 129 3.84 -5.97 -8.57
CA GLN A 129 3.57 -6.88 -7.45
C GLN A 129 2.58 -6.24 -6.46
N SER A 130 2.72 -4.95 -6.20
CA SER A 130 1.78 -4.20 -5.35
C SER A 130 0.34 -4.28 -5.87
N VAL A 131 0.14 -4.23 -7.19
CA VAL A 131 -1.20 -4.40 -7.81
C VAL A 131 -1.80 -5.78 -7.52
N LEU A 132 -1.00 -6.86 -7.45
CA LEU A 132 -1.50 -8.19 -7.08
C LEU A 132 -2.10 -8.21 -5.67
N PHE A 133 -1.53 -7.42 -4.75
CA PHE A 133 -2.07 -7.21 -3.40
C PHE A 133 -3.25 -6.21 -3.37
N GLY A 134 -3.71 -5.75 -4.53
CA GLY A 134 -4.76 -4.74 -4.63
C GLY A 134 -4.35 -3.40 -4.02
N ILE A 135 -3.07 -3.05 -4.08
CA ILE A 135 -2.56 -1.76 -3.63
C ILE A 135 -2.78 -0.74 -4.74
N TYR A 136 -3.48 0.34 -4.42
CA TYR A 136 -3.83 1.40 -5.37
C TYR A 136 -3.18 2.73 -5.02
N GLY A 137 -2.76 2.85 -3.78
CA GLY A 137 -2.04 4.01 -3.26
C GLY A 137 -1.06 3.60 -2.18
N ILE A 138 -0.23 4.53 -1.74
CA ILE A 138 0.67 4.35 -0.62
C ILE A 138 0.52 5.52 0.36
N PRO A 139 0.67 5.24 1.68
CA PRO A 139 0.94 3.94 2.27
C PRO A 139 -0.30 3.06 2.34
N GLU A 140 -0.10 1.77 2.21
CA GLU A 140 -1.07 0.75 2.57
C GLU A 140 -0.35 -0.39 3.29
N SER A 141 -1.02 -1.04 4.24
CA SER A 141 -0.45 -2.18 4.97
C SER A 141 -1.43 -3.35 5.01
N ILE A 142 -0.88 -4.57 4.98
CA ILE A 142 -1.65 -5.82 5.05
C ILE A 142 -1.10 -6.68 6.17
N LEU A 143 -1.95 -7.00 7.17
CA LEU A 143 -1.63 -7.94 8.23
C LEU A 143 -2.08 -9.34 7.82
N ILE A 144 -1.18 -10.30 7.87
CA ILE A 144 -1.40 -11.71 7.52
C ILE A 144 -0.95 -12.64 8.64
N ASN A 145 -1.60 -13.81 8.74
CA ASN A 145 -1.20 -14.88 9.64
C ASN A 145 -0.26 -15.90 8.95
N LYS A 146 0.21 -16.92 9.66
CA LYS A 146 1.09 -17.94 9.14
C LYS A 146 0.44 -18.87 8.09
N GLU A 147 -0.89 -18.93 8.08
CA GLU A 147 -1.68 -19.61 7.06
C GLU A 147 -1.78 -18.82 5.76
N LEU A 148 -1.15 -17.63 5.72
CA LEU A 148 -1.15 -16.66 4.61
C LEU A 148 -2.52 -16.05 4.33
N ILE A 149 -3.39 -16.02 5.32
CA ILE A 149 -4.70 -15.38 5.22
C ILE A 149 -4.59 -13.92 5.64
N VAL A 150 -5.16 -13.04 4.84
CA VAL A 150 -5.26 -11.60 5.14
C VAL A 150 -6.23 -11.38 6.28
N ILE A 151 -5.71 -10.94 7.43
CA ILE A 151 -6.52 -10.59 8.62
C ILE A 151 -7.15 -9.21 8.43
N LYS A 152 -6.33 -8.23 8.05
CA LYS A 152 -6.79 -6.85 7.84
C LYS A 152 -5.92 -6.13 6.83
N LYS A 153 -6.55 -5.25 6.06
CA LYS A 153 -5.89 -4.29 5.18
C LYS A 153 -6.13 -2.88 5.72
N PHE A 154 -5.05 -2.13 5.84
CA PHE A 154 -5.04 -0.72 6.26
C PHE A 154 -4.78 0.13 5.04
N VAL A 155 -5.67 1.08 4.76
CA VAL A 155 -5.56 2.00 3.62
C VAL A 155 -5.23 3.39 4.14
N GLY A 156 -4.19 3.99 3.61
CA GLY A 156 -3.62 5.22 4.14
C GLY A 156 -2.66 4.97 5.31
N PRO A 157 -2.17 6.05 5.95
CA PRO A 157 -1.19 5.95 7.04
C PRO A 157 -1.80 5.28 8.27
N LEU A 158 -1.04 4.36 8.86
CA LEU A 158 -1.41 3.72 10.12
C LEU A 158 -1.63 4.77 11.22
N SER A 159 -2.69 4.57 12.00
CA SER A 159 -3.03 5.35 13.18
C SER A 159 -2.59 4.63 14.47
N VAL A 160 -2.65 5.34 15.59
CA VAL A 160 -2.43 4.74 16.92
C VAL A 160 -3.47 3.64 17.22
N ASN A 161 -4.70 3.79 16.74
CA ASN A 161 -5.73 2.75 16.91
C ASN A 161 -5.39 1.49 16.09
N ASP A 162 -4.83 1.65 14.87
CA ASP A 162 -4.37 0.52 14.08
C ASP A 162 -3.18 -0.18 14.73
N LEU A 163 -2.25 0.56 15.31
CA LEU A 163 -1.15 0.00 16.08
C LEU A 163 -1.67 -0.85 17.23
N ASN A 164 -2.62 -0.34 18.02
CA ASN A 164 -3.23 -1.07 19.14
C ASN A 164 -3.94 -2.33 18.65
N TYR A 165 -4.73 -2.23 17.57
CA TYR A 165 -5.37 -3.38 16.94
C TYR A 165 -4.37 -4.46 16.52
N ILE A 166 -3.26 -4.08 15.87
CA ILE A 166 -2.21 -5.02 15.47
C ILE A 166 -1.62 -5.71 16.69
N LYS A 167 -1.24 -4.94 17.74
CA LYS A 167 -0.66 -5.48 18.97
C LYS A 167 -1.59 -6.45 19.70
N GLU A 168 -2.89 -6.18 19.72
CA GLU A 168 -3.88 -7.09 20.30
C GLU A 168 -4.05 -8.37 19.49
N THR A 169 -4.00 -8.27 18.16
CA THR A 169 -4.18 -9.40 17.24
C THR A 169 -3.01 -10.39 17.29
N ILE A 170 -1.78 -9.90 17.53
CA ILE A 170 -0.56 -10.73 17.49
C ILE A 170 -0.15 -11.31 18.85
N LYS A 171 -0.89 -11.00 19.92
CA LYS A 171 -0.67 -11.60 21.25
C LYS A 171 -0.94 -13.09 21.25
#